data_f1d3fdac40294b2a865730aa53727f1d
#
_entry.id   f1d3fdac40294b2a865730aa53727f1d
#
_cell.length_a   1.000
_cell.length_b   1.000
_cell.length_c   1.000
_cell.angle_alpha   90.00
_cell.angle_beta   90.00
_cell.angle_gamma   90.00
#
_symmetry.space_group_name_H-M   'P 1'
#
loop_
_entity.id
_entity.type
_entity.pdbx_description
1 polymer ?
#
loop_
_entity_poly.entity_id
_entity_poly.type
_entity_poly.pdbx_seq_one_letter_code
_entity_poly.pdbx_strand_id
1 'polypeptide(L)'
;MPWPILCRDLLLAALPAIAACSGLHDEMTQYAALGPRYEARTWLATNANPYPLASNRFESATAGAAFVDSLYALGADTVYVMNVQEDSAWVAREGGPYADALLIRLPDTPESRQSLFARGAREARAEGFEPEADHDQRYLYLWWD
;
A
#
# COMPACT_ATOMS: atom_id res chain seq x y z
N MET A 1 61.09 37.08 -22.83
CA MET A 1 60.34 36.84 -21.61
C MET A 1 58.99 36.29 -22.02
N PRO A 2 58.77 34.98 -22.04
CA PRO A 2 57.42 34.43 -22.11
C PRO A 2 56.94 34.05 -20.73
N TRP A 3 55.73 34.39 -20.42
CA TRP A 3 55.02 34.06 -19.20
C TRP A 3 54.51 32.63 -19.23
N PRO A 4 54.47 31.89 -18.13
CA PRO A 4 53.89 30.56 -18.09
C PRO A 4 52.39 30.60 -17.95
N ILE A 5 51.74 29.75 -18.73
CA ILE A 5 50.32 29.47 -18.70
C ILE A 5 50.02 28.62 -17.46
N LEU A 6 49.25 29.19 -16.54
CA LEU A 6 48.69 28.47 -15.40
C LEU A 6 47.57 27.49 -15.88
N CYS A 7 47.83 26.20 -15.77
CA CYS A 7 46.82 25.18 -15.81
C CYS A 7 45.85 25.39 -14.64
N ARG A 8 44.58 25.71 -14.97
CA ARG A 8 43.45 25.65 -14.02
C ARG A 8 42.97 24.22 -13.99
N ASP A 9 43.24 23.52 -12.94
CA ASP A 9 42.66 22.24 -12.61
C ASP A 9 41.12 22.42 -12.41
N LEU A 10 40.35 21.86 -13.33
CA LEU A 10 38.93 21.64 -13.17
C LEU A 10 38.75 20.44 -12.26
N LEU A 11 38.58 20.66 -10.98
CA LEU A 11 37.99 19.69 -10.05
C LEU A 11 36.55 19.50 -10.38
N LEU A 12 36.24 18.44 -11.17
CA LEU A 12 34.89 17.89 -11.24
C LEU A 12 34.57 17.28 -9.87
N ALA A 13 33.78 17.99 -9.08
CA ALA A 13 33.14 17.43 -7.90
C ALA A 13 32.12 16.41 -8.34
N ALA A 14 32.43 15.12 -8.24
CA ALA A 14 31.47 14.03 -8.30
C ALA A 14 30.58 14.14 -7.06
N LEU A 15 29.35 14.62 -7.23
CA LEU A 15 28.30 14.54 -6.21
C LEU A 15 27.89 13.08 -6.05
N PRO A 16 27.91 12.53 -4.86
CA PRO A 16 27.46 11.15 -4.67
C PRO A 16 25.94 11.06 -4.83
N ALA A 17 25.50 10.19 -5.71
CA ALA A 17 24.11 9.75 -5.84
C ALA A 17 23.74 8.82 -4.64
N ILE A 18 23.54 9.38 -3.45
CA ILE A 18 23.21 8.62 -2.22
C ILE A 18 21.81 8.98 -1.69
N ALA A 19 20.97 9.67 -2.46
CA ALA A 19 19.67 10.11 -1.94
C ALA A 19 18.48 9.21 -2.30
N ALA A 20 18.67 8.12 -3.06
CA ALA A 20 17.53 7.33 -3.56
C ALA A 20 17.12 6.12 -2.70
N CYS A 21 17.92 5.71 -1.70
CA CYS A 21 17.63 4.51 -0.91
C CYS A 21 16.94 4.77 0.44
N SER A 22 16.95 5.99 0.96
CA SER A 22 16.40 6.29 2.29
C SER A 22 14.86 6.34 2.31
N GLY A 23 14.23 6.80 1.23
CA GLY A 23 12.75 6.87 1.15
C GLY A 23 12.05 5.51 1.09
N LEU A 24 12.71 4.49 0.53
CA LEU A 24 12.13 3.16 0.37
C LEU A 24 12.07 2.36 1.67
N HIS A 25 13.02 2.61 2.57
CA HIS A 25 13.06 1.92 3.86
C HIS A 25 12.04 2.50 4.84
N ASP A 26 11.77 3.79 4.73
CA ASP A 26 10.85 4.50 5.63
C ASP A 26 9.39 4.14 5.32
N GLU A 27 9.00 4.07 4.05
CA GLU A 27 7.62 3.77 3.63
C GLU A 27 7.15 2.38 4.09
N MET A 28 8.03 1.37 4.06
CA MET A 28 7.70 0.03 4.57
C MET A 28 7.68 -0.02 6.10
N THR A 29 8.49 0.78 6.75
CA THR A 29 8.60 0.80 8.22
C THR A 29 7.32 1.30 8.86
N GLN A 30 6.63 2.27 8.28
CA GLN A 30 5.37 2.78 8.82
C GLN A 30 4.26 1.73 8.87
N TYR A 31 4.28 0.72 7.96
CA TYR A 31 3.29 -0.35 7.94
C TYR A 31 3.70 -1.58 8.75
N ALA A 32 4.96 -1.68 9.19
CA ALA A 32 5.45 -2.83 9.95
C ALA A 32 4.72 -3.00 11.29
N ALA A 33 4.28 -1.91 11.91
CA ALA A 33 3.51 -1.91 13.16
C ALA A 33 2.11 -2.51 13.02
N LEU A 34 1.58 -2.63 11.80
CA LEU A 34 0.28 -3.24 11.52
C LEU A 34 0.32 -4.77 11.43
N GLY A 35 1.47 -5.36 11.76
CA GLY A 35 1.66 -6.80 11.78
C GLY A 35 1.91 -7.42 10.39
N PRO A 36 1.68 -8.73 10.24
CA PRO A 36 1.90 -9.43 8.99
C PRO A 36 0.94 -8.97 7.90
N ARG A 37 1.39 -9.12 6.66
CA ARG A 37 0.60 -8.86 5.46
C ARG A 37 0.47 -10.11 4.62
N TYR A 38 -0.71 -10.32 4.08
CA TYR A 38 -1.01 -11.46 3.22
C TYR A 38 -1.54 -10.96 1.88
N GLU A 39 -1.20 -11.63 0.78
CA GLU A 39 -1.81 -11.30 -0.51
C GLU A 39 -3.34 -11.53 -0.42
N ALA A 40 -4.11 -10.51 -0.80
CA ALA A 40 -5.52 -10.42 -0.44
C ALA A 40 -6.40 -11.48 -1.10
N ARG A 41 -6.16 -11.83 -2.38
CA ARG A 41 -6.93 -12.85 -3.09
C ARG A 41 -6.73 -14.22 -2.45
N THR A 42 -5.49 -14.59 -2.21
CA THR A 42 -5.13 -15.88 -1.60
C THR A 42 -5.69 -15.97 -0.19
N TRP A 43 -5.54 -14.89 0.59
CA TRP A 43 -6.01 -14.85 1.97
C TRP A 43 -7.56 -14.97 2.05
N LEU A 44 -8.29 -14.25 1.22
CA LEU A 44 -9.75 -14.33 1.16
C LEU A 44 -10.24 -15.69 0.66
N ALA A 45 -9.58 -16.28 -0.33
CA ALA A 45 -9.95 -17.57 -0.89
C ALA A 45 -9.80 -18.75 0.10
N THR A 46 -8.88 -18.61 1.07
CA THR A 46 -8.61 -19.66 2.08
C THR A 46 -9.24 -19.35 3.44
N ASN A 47 -9.93 -18.22 3.59
CA ASN A 47 -10.49 -17.77 4.86
C ASN A 47 -11.93 -18.31 5.03
N ALA A 48 -12.18 -18.99 6.13
CA ALA A 48 -13.49 -19.55 6.46
C ALA A 48 -14.41 -18.58 7.22
N ASN A 49 -13.91 -17.38 7.60
CA ASN A 49 -14.74 -16.34 8.20
C ASN A 49 -15.75 -15.84 7.17
N PRO A 50 -17.07 -15.83 7.45
CA PRO A 50 -18.09 -15.32 6.52
C PRO A 50 -17.98 -13.81 6.24
N TYR A 51 -17.32 -13.06 7.15
CA TYR A 51 -17.10 -11.62 7.08
C TYR A 51 -15.62 -11.27 7.32
N PRO A 52 -14.70 -11.72 6.46
CA PRO A 52 -13.27 -11.69 6.76
C PRO A 52 -12.64 -10.30 6.65
N LEU A 53 -13.24 -9.40 5.87
CA LEU A 53 -12.71 -8.08 5.57
C LEU A 53 -13.72 -6.99 5.93
N ALA A 54 -13.34 -6.04 6.78
CA ALA A 54 -14.08 -4.82 7.11
C ALA A 54 -15.61 -5.03 7.09
N SER A 55 -16.14 -5.76 8.08
CA SER A 55 -17.53 -6.21 8.10
C SER A 55 -18.58 -5.07 8.17
N ASN A 56 -18.15 -3.88 8.60
CA ASN A 56 -18.95 -2.65 8.53
C ASN A 56 -19.08 -2.10 7.10
N ARG A 57 -18.19 -2.50 6.19
CA ARG A 57 -18.14 -2.07 4.79
C ARG A 57 -18.56 -3.16 3.82
N PHE A 58 -18.17 -4.40 4.08
CA PHE A 58 -18.43 -5.54 3.18
C PHE A 58 -19.35 -6.55 3.86
N GLU A 59 -20.52 -6.75 3.28
CA GLU A 59 -21.58 -7.60 3.84
C GLU A 59 -21.28 -9.11 3.75
N SER A 60 -20.18 -9.51 3.11
CA SER A 60 -19.79 -10.91 2.96
C SER A 60 -18.35 -11.06 2.47
N ALA A 61 -17.79 -12.27 2.60
CA ALA A 61 -16.52 -12.63 2.00
C ALA A 61 -16.50 -12.39 0.47
N THR A 62 -17.61 -12.69 -0.21
CA THR A 62 -17.75 -12.46 -1.66
C THR A 62 -17.69 -10.98 -2.01
N ALA A 63 -18.32 -10.10 -1.23
CA ALA A 63 -18.27 -8.65 -1.45
C ALA A 63 -16.86 -8.10 -1.24
N GLY A 64 -16.15 -8.56 -0.20
CA GLY A 64 -14.74 -8.21 0.03
C GLY A 64 -13.83 -8.68 -1.09
N ALA A 65 -14.01 -9.91 -1.57
CA ALA A 65 -13.23 -10.45 -2.70
C ALA A 65 -13.49 -9.66 -4.00
N ALA A 66 -14.75 -9.33 -4.30
CA ALA A 66 -15.09 -8.52 -5.47
C ALA A 66 -14.48 -7.11 -5.41
N PHE A 67 -14.39 -6.52 -4.23
CA PHE A 67 -13.71 -5.24 -4.04
C PHE A 67 -12.22 -5.37 -4.35
N VAL A 68 -11.54 -6.37 -3.79
CA VAL A 68 -10.12 -6.66 -4.06
C VAL A 68 -9.89 -6.88 -5.55
N ASP A 69 -10.74 -7.67 -6.22
CA ASP A 69 -10.66 -7.88 -7.66
C ASP A 69 -10.81 -6.59 -8.46
N SER A 70 -11.66 -5.67 -8.00
CA SER A 70 -11.81 -4.35 -8.64
C SER A 70 -10.54 -3.51 -8.55
N LEU A 71 -9.76 -3.62 -7.46
CA LEU A 71 -8.47 -2.92 -7.32
C LEU A 71 -7.43 -3.46 -8.30
N TYR A 72 -7.36 -4.78 -8.47
CA TYR A 72 -6.50 -5.38 -9.51
C TYR A 72 -6.94 -4.99 -10.92
N ALA A 73 -8.23 -4.92 -11.19
CA ALA A 73 -8.76 -4.45 -12.48
C ALA A 73 -8.42 -2.98 -12.77
N LEU A 74 -8.24 -2.15 -11.74
CA LEU A 74 -7.74 -0.77 -11.85
C LEU A 74 -6.22 -0.69 -12.03
N GLY A 75 -5.51 -1.82 -11.98
CA GLY A 75 -4.08 -1.91 -12.22
C GLY A 75 -3.20 -1.96 -10.98
N ALA A 76 -3.73 -2.32 -9.81
CA ALA A 76 -2.90 -2.56 -8.65
C ALA A 76 -1.86 -3.67 -8.91
N ASP A 77 -0.61 -3.45 -8.54
CA ASP A 77 0.44 -4.47 -8.66
C ASP A 77 0.21 -5.63 -7.70
N THR A 78 -0.13 -5.31 -6.46
CA THR A 78 -0.49 -6.28 -5.43
C THR A 78 -1.39 -5.61 -4.40
N VAL A 79 -2.34 -6.34 -3.87
CA VAL A 79 -3.19 -5.93 -2.74
C VAL A 79 -2.91 -6.84 -1.57
N TYR A 80 -2.61 -6.27 -0.42
CA TYR A 80 -2.39 -7.01 0.83
C TYR A 80 -3.50 -6.72 1.83
N VAL A 81 -3.92 -7.72 2.58
CA VAL A 81 -4.67 -7.50 3.81
C VAL A 81 -3.70 -7.16 4.94
N MET A 82 -4.11 -6.22 5.79
CA MET A 82 -3.34 -5.68 6.90
C MET A 82 -4.19 -5.67 8.17
N ASN A 83 -3.54 -5.43 9.31
CA ASN A 83 -4.19 -5.36 10.62
C ASN A 83 -5.05 -6.60 10.92
N VAL A 84 -4.43 -7.78 10.74
CA VAL A 84 -5.13 -9.06 10.80
C VAL A 84 -5.32 -9.51 12.25
N GLN A 85 -6.57 -9.79 12.64
CA GLN A 85 -6.93 -10.47 13.87
C GLN A 85 -6.94 -11.98 13.62
N GLU A 86 -5.92 -12.67 14.13
CA GLU A 86 -5.72 -14.12 13.89
C GLU A 86 -5.41 -14.90 15.17
N ASP A 87 -5.65 -14.32 16.34
CA ASP A 87 -5.54 -15.06 17.58
C ASP A 87 -6.55 -16.22 17.65
N SER A 88 -6.17 -17.29 18.35
CA SER A 88 -6.94 -18.52 18.36
C SER A 88 -8.35 -18.38 18.92
N ALA A 89 -8.58 -17.47 19.86
CA ALA A 89 -9.90 -17.21 20.44
C ALA A 89 -10.81 -16.50 19.43
N TRP A 90 -10.27 -15.53 18.70
CA TRP A 90 -10.98 -14.87 17.62
C TRP A 90 -11.37 -15.85 16.51
N VAL A 91 -10.38 -16.59 15.98
CA VAL A 91 -10.58 -17.57 14.91
C VAL A 91 -11.61 -18.64 15.29
N ALA A 92 -11.57 -19.12 16.53
CA ALA A 92 -12.56 -20.10 17.02
C ALA A 92 -13.99 -19.53 17.08
N ARG A 93 -14.13 -18.23 17.40
CA ARG A 93 -15.44 -17.58 17.52
C ARG A 93 -16.02 -17.20 16.17
N GLU A 94 -15.20 -16.65 15.27
CA GLU A 94 -15.63 -16.06 14.00
C GLU A 94 -15.47 -17.01 12.79
N GLY A 95 -14.89 -18.19 12.99
CA GLY A 95 -14.66 -19.18 11.94
C GLY A 95 -13.42 -18.96 11.10
N GLY A 96 -12.68 -17.86 11.31
CA GLY A 96 -11.46 -17.51 10.60
C GLY A 96 -10.92 -16.14 11.00
N PRO A 97 -9.74 -15.78 10.50
CA PRO A 97 -9.15 -14.46 10.78
C PRO A 97 -9.97 -13.32 10.14
N TYR A 98 -9.78 -12.12 10.68
CA TYR A 98 -10.44 -10.89 10.24
C TYR A 98 -9.42 -9.80 9.97
N ALA A 99 -9.68 -8.95 8.98
CA ALA A 99 -8.87 -7.78 8.68
C ALA A 99 -9.77 -6.57 8.42
N ASP A 100 -9.30 -5.38 8.76
CA ASP A 100 -10.01 -4.12 8.55
C ASP A 100 -9.26 -3.14 7.64
N ALA A 101 -8.13 -3.57 7.06
CA ALA A 101 -7.30 -2.71 6.24
C ALA A 101 -6.76 -3.44 5.00
N LEU A 102 -6.52 -2.65 3.96
CA LEU A 102 -5.80 -3.06 2.74
C LEU A 102 -4.62 -2.15 2.50
N LEU A 103 -3.52 -2.72 2.01
CA LEU A 103 -2.36 -2.02 1.52
C LEU A 103 -2.19 -2.35 0.03
N ILE A 104 -2.32 -1.35 -0.82
CA ILE A 104 -2.25 -1.49 -2.26
C ILE A 104 -0.87 -1.09 -2.72
N ARG A 105 -0.12 -2.01 -3.33
CA ARG A 105 1.09 -1.67 -4.06
C ARG A 105 0.69 -1.03 -5.37
N LEU A 106 1.13 0.22 -5.54
CA LEU A 106 0.77 1.05 -6.69
C LEU A 106 1.65 0.73 -7.90
N PRO A 107 1.08 0.73 -9.12
CA PRO A 107 1.84 0.63 -10.35
C PRO A 107 2.56 1.94 -10.68
N ASP A 108 3.47 1.88 -11.65
CA ASP A 108 4.13 3.08 -12.19
C ASP A 108 3.28 3.81 -13.25
N THR A 109 2.21 3.17 -13.76
CA THR A 109 1.34 3.71 -14.80
C THR A 109 0.46 4.84 -14.24
N PRO A 110 0.56 6.08 -14.76
CA PRO A 110 -0.17 7.24 -14.23
C PRO A 110 -1.68 7.06 -14.20
N GLU A 111 -2.27 6.48 -15.23
CA GLU A 111 -3.72 6.28 -15.37
C GLU A 111 -4.25 5.30 -14.30
N SER A 112 -3.50 4.21 -14.06
CA SER A 112 -3.84 3.24 -13.03
C SER A 112 -3.68 3.83 -11.63
N ARG A 113 -2.60 4.59 -11.39
CA ARG A 113 -2.41 5.32 -10.12
C ARG A 113 -3.58 6.25 -9.86
N GLN A 114 -3.93 7.10 -10.83
CA GLN A 114 -5.05 8.02 -10.71
C GLN A 114 -6.36 7.30 -10.38
N SER A 115 -6.64 6.16 -11.02
CA SER A 115 -7.83 5.36 -10.80
C SER A 115 -7.86 4.75 -9.40
N LEU A 116 -6.72 4.25 -8.90
CA LEU A 116 -6.58 3.69 -7.56
C LEU A 116 -6.73 4.77 -6.48
N PHE A 117 -6.11 5.96 -6.65
CA PHE A 117 -6.31 7.08 -5.73
C PHE A 117 -7.76 7.59 -5.73
N ALA A 118 -8.42 7.65 -6.89
CA ALA A 118 -9.82 8.01 -6.98
C ALA A 118 -10.72 6.99 -6.24
N ARG A 119 -10.39 5.70 -6.30
CA ARG A 119 -11.08 4.65 -5.54
C ARG A 119 -10.83 4.83 -4.04
N GLY A 120 -9.58 5.00 -3.61
CA GLY A 120 -9.21 5.24 -2.22
C GLY A 120 -9.88 6.48 -1.64
N ALA A 121 -9.94 7.55 -2.42
CA ALA A 121 -10.61 8.78 -2.01
C ALA A 121 -12.13 8.60 -1.76
N ARG A 122 -12.80 7.72 -2.53
CA ARG A 122 -14.22 7.39 -2.25
C ARG A 122 -14.38 6.65 -0.93
N GLU A 123 -13.51 5.66 -0.68
CA GLU A 123 -13.55 4.89 0.58
C GLU A 123 -13.24 5.81 1.78
N ALA A 124 -12.17 6.62 1.72
CA ALA A 124 -11.80 7.55 2.78
C ALA A 124 -12.94 8.52 3.12
N ARG A 125 -13.59 9.11 2.11
CA ARG A 125 -14.72 10.03 2.33
C ARG A 125 -15.94 9.34 2.92
N ALA A 126 -16.19 8.09 2.55
CA ALA A 126 -17.28 7.32 3.12
C ALA A 126 -17.09 7.05 4.63
N GLU A 127 -15.84 6.90 5.06
CA GLU A 127 -15.46 6.75 6.48
C GLU A 127 -15.26 8.11 7.20
N GLY A 128 -15.39 9.24 6.48
CA GLY A 128 -15.18 10.56 7.06
C GLY A 128 -13.71 10.99 7.18
N PHE A 129 -12.80 10.32 6.46
CA PHE A 129 -11.39 10.64 6.43
C PHE A 129 -11.01 11.55 5.25
N GLU A 130 -9.92 12.30 5.42
CA GLU A 130 -9.31 13.03 4.32
C GLU A 130 -8.64 12.03 3.35
N PRO A 131 -8.91 12.18 2.03
CA PRO A 131 -8.27 11.34 1.02
C PRO A 131 -6.76 11.54 0.98
N GLU A 132 -6.04 10.45 0.82
CA GLU A 132 -4.60 10.49 0.55
C GLU A 132 -4.34 11.00 -0.87
N ALA A 133 -3.37 11.92 -1.01
CA ALA A 133 -2.94 12.43 -2.30
C ALA A 133 -1.78 11.58 -2.87
N ASP A 134 -1.62 11.59 -4.20
CA ASP A 134 -0.49 10.95 -4.85
C ASP A 134 0.77 11.83 -4.71
N HIS A 135 1.79 11.30 -4.04
CA HIS A 135 3.11 11.89 -3.81
C HIS A 135 4.22 10.98 -4.37
N ASP A 136 3.92 10.17 -5.39
CA ASP A 136 4.80 9.13 -5.93
C ASP A 136 5.14 8.01 -4.92
N GLN A 137 4.36 7.86 -3.86
CA GLN A 137 4.50 6.76 -2.91
C GLN A 137 4.23 5.40 -3.58
N ARG A 138 4.81 4.34 -3.01
CA ARG A 138 4.65 2.97 -3.52
C ARG A 138 3.36 2.31 -3.09
N TYR A 139 2.77 2.78 -2.00
CA TYR A 139 1.61 2.15 -1.39
C TYR A 139 0.51 3.15 -1.14
N LEU A 140 -0.73 2.67 -1.26
CA LEU A 140 -1.95 3.34 -0.83
C LEU A 140 -2.60 2.49 0.26
N TYR A 141 -2.87 3.08 1.41
CA TYR A 141 -3.48 2.41 2.55
C TYR A 141 -4.98 2.72 2.62
N LEU A 142 -5.79 1.69 2.76
CA LEU A 142 -7.23 1.81 3.01
C LEU A 142 -7.55 1.16 4.35
N TRP A 143 -8.33 1.83 5.16
CA TRP A 143 -8.77 1.34 6.46
C TRP A 143 -10.22 1.69 6.70
N TRP A 144 -10.93 0.79 7.35
CA TRP A 144 -12.34 0.91 7.74
C TRP A 144 -12.50 0.66 9.24
N ASP A 145 -13.21 1.57 9.94
CA ASP A 145 -13.46 1.48 11.39
C ASP A 145 -14.73 0.63 11.68
#